data_ccfa30481d0bf618c1687db495e3ce72
#
_entry.id   ccfa30481d0bf618c1687db495e3ce72
#
_cell.length_a   1.000
_cell.length_b   1.000
_cell.length_c   1.000
_cell.angle_alpha   90.00
_cell.angle_beta   90.00
_cell.angle_gamma   90.00
#
_symmetry.space_group_name_H-M   'P 1'
#
loop_
_entity.id
_entity.type
_entity.pdbx_description
1 polymer ?
#
loop_
_entity_poly.entity_id
_entity_poly.type
_entity_poly.pdbx_seq_one_letter_code
_entity_poly.pdbx_strand_id
1 'polypeptide(L)'
;MSMSTDARRTAIADEAAVRKAISSTSRPARAGALSAAFTFGWRGMLKVKHVPEQLLDVTITPVMFLLMFTYLFGGAVAGSASEYLNYILPGVLVMSVLFTTVYSGVALNTDLTKGVVDRFRSLPIWRPAPLVGSLLGDTVRYLVAGSVTIGVGLLLGYRPDAGVGGMVAALALVVAFSFGLSWVFTTLGLLLRSPNAVMNAGFMGIFPLTFLSNVFVDPETLPGVLETFVNVNPISILVDATRGLMEGGASGGDIGVALGTAAALTAVFATLTTRLYHRA
;
A
#
# COMPACT_ATOMS: atom_id res chain seq x y z
N MET A 1 27.56 48.80 37.30
CA MET A 1 26.56 49.00 36.26
C MET A 1 25.26 48.43 36.80
N SER A 2 24.39 49.29 37.35
CA SER A 2 23.14 48.86 38.03
C SER A 2 22.06 48.59 36.98
N MET A 3 21.59 47.36 36.90
CA MET A 3 20.39 47.00 36.11
C MET A 3 19.19 47.81 36.62
N SER A 4 18.45 48.46 35.73
CA SER A 4 17.28 49.26 36.10
C SER A 4 16.22 48.38 36.80
N THR A 5 15.49 48.96 37.75
CA THR A 5 14.47 48.26 38.53
C THR A 5 13.41 47.62 37.65
N ASP A 6 13.16 48.17 36.48
CA ASP A 6 12.22 47.61 35.47
C ASP A 6 12.72 46.34 34.78
N ALA A 7 14.02 46.28 34.47
CA ALA A 7 14.63 45.09 33.88
C ALA A 7 14.62 43.90 34.85
N ARG A 8 14.77 44.17 36.15
CA ARG A 8 14.64 43.15 37.20
C ARG A 8 13.21 42.66 37.35
N ARG A 9 12.19 43.52 37.28
CA ARG A 9 10.77 43.15 37.39
C ARG A 9 10.32 42.29 36.18
N THR A 10 10.76 42.63 34.99
CA THR A 10 10.48 41.83 33.78
C THR A 10 11.14 40.45 33.84
N ALA A 11 12.40 40.37 34.29
CA ALA A 11 13.09 39.08 34.44
C ALA A 11 12.43 38.16 35.50
N ILE A 12 11.96 38.72 36.65
CA ILE A 12 11.25 37.95 37.68
C ILE A 12 9.88 37.52 37.24
N ALA A 13 9.16 38.34 36.45
CA ALA A 13 7.87 37.97 35.87
C ALA A 13 8.02 36.86 34.85
N ASP A 14 9.08 36.89 34.03
CA ASP A 14 9.39 35.86 33.04
C ASP A 14 9.78 34.54 33.72
N GLU A 15 10.58 34.60 34.81
CA GLU A 15 10.95 33.42 35.58
C GLU A 15 9.74 32.78 36.31
N ALA A 16 8.80 33.56 36.80
CA ALA A 16 7.57 33.10 37.40
C ALA A 16 6.62 32.45 36.36
N ALA A 17 6.55 33.04 35.15
CA ALA A 17 5.81 32.47 34.05
C ALA A 17 6.40 31.13 33.58
N VAL A 18 7.72 31.05 33.48
CA VAL A 18 8.45 29.82 33.16
C VAL A 18 8.25 28.74 34.25
N ARG A 19 8.36 29.12 35.55
CA ARG A 19 8.08 28.21 36.66
C ARG A 19 6.64 27.71 36.64
N LYS A 20 5.66 28.55 36.36
CA LYS A 20 4.25 28.20 36.23
C LYS A 20 3.99 27.26 35.04
N ALA A 21 4.68 27.49 33.92
CA ALA A 21 4.61 26.61 32.75
C ALA A 21 5.25 25.24 33.03
N ILE A 22 6.35 25.17 33.75
CA ILE A 22 7.03 23.92 34.13
C ILE A 22 6.26 23.17 35.24
N SER A 23 5.63 23.91 36.17
CA SER A 23 4.85 23.32 37.27
C SER A 23 3.42 22.99 36.87
N SER A 24 2.94 23.34 35.68
CA SER A 24 1.64 22.91 35.17
C SER A 24 1.66 21.41 34.93
N THR A 25 1.16 20.66 35.93
CA THR A 25 1.08 19.19 35.98
C THR A 25 0.01 18.62 34.99
N SER A 26 -0.64 19.46 34.20
CA SER A 26 -1.58 19.00 33.18
C SER A 26 -0.81 18.46 31.98
N ARG A 27 -0.41 17.17 32.07
CA ARG A 27 0.01 16.46 30.86
C ARG A 27 -1.14 16.53 29.85
N PRO A 28 -0.90 16.99 28.64
CA PRO A 28 -1.93 16.98 27.60
C PRO A 28 -2.51 15.55 27.51
N ALA A 29 -3.83 15.45 27.40
CA ALA A 29 -4.50 14.16 27.27
C ALA A 29 -3.86 13.39 26.12
N ARG A 30 -3.59 12.10 26.32
CA ARG A 30 -3.03 11.25 25.27
C ARG A 30 -3.99 11.28 24.07
N ALA A 31 -3.46 11.59 22.89
CA ALA A 31 -4.22 11.50 21.66
C ALA A 31 -4.81 10.10 21.50
N GLY A 32 -6.09 9.99 21.18
CA GLY A 32 -6.72 8.70 20.94
C GLY A 32 -6.01 7.94 19.81
N ALA A 33 -6.00 6.60 19.88
CA ALA A 33 -5.30 5.76 18.91
C ALA A 33 -5.75 6.03 17.46
N LEU A 34 -7.05 6.20 17.24
CA LEU A 34 -7.63 6.53 15.93
C LEU A 34 -7.20 7.91 15.45
N SER A 35 -7.30 8.94 16.31
CA SER A 35 -6.88 10.31 15.97
C SER A 35 -5.40 10.37 15.60
N ALA A 36 -4.54 9.66 16.34
CA ALA A 36 -3.12 9.58 16.02
C ALA A 36 -2.89 8.87 14.68
N ALA A 37 -3.53 7.72 14.43
CA ALA A 37 -3.42 6.98 13.16
C ALA A 37 -3.87 7.83 11.96
N PHE A 38 -4.99 8.56 12.08
CA PHE A 38 -5.46 9.48 11.04
C PHE A 38 -4.49 10.63 10.77
N THR A 39 -3.90 11.21 11.80
CA THR A 39 -2.91 12.29 11.66
C THR A 39 -1.67 11.80 10.92
N PHE A 40 -1.20 10.59 11.23
CA PHE A 40 -0.07 9.98 10.50
C PHE A 40 -0.45 9.57 9.07
N GLY A 41 -1.68 9.11 8.84
CA GLY A 41 -2.22 8.82 7.51
C GLY A 41 -2.28 10.09 6.64
N TRP A 42 -2.80 11.18 7.18
CA TRP A 42 -2.80 12.48 6.51
C TRP A 42 -1.40 12.96 6.15
N ARG A 43 -0.44 12.79 7.08
CA ARG A 43 0.98 13.08 6.80
C ARG A 43 1.51 12.20 5.66
N GLY A 44 1.15 10.92 5.62
CA GLY A 44 1.49 9.99 4.54
C GLY A 44 0.96 10.49 3.18
N MET A 45 -0.31 10.91 3.13
CA MET A 45 -0.92 11.51 1.94
C MET A 45 -0.19 12.78 1.46
N LEU A 46 0.16 13.66 2.38
CA LEU A 46 0.91 14.87 2.04
C LEU A 46 2.32 14.54 1.48
N LYS A 47 2.97 13.50 2.00
CA LYS A 47 4.25 13.02 1.47
C LYS A 47 4.11 12.54 0.02
N VAL A 48 3.05 11.80 -0.30
CA VAL A 48 2.74 11.36 -1.68
C VAL A 48 2.58 12.55 -2.62
N LYS A 49 1.87 13.60 -2.19
CA LYS A 49 1.68 14.82 -2.98
C LYS A 49 2.98 15.59 -3.27
N HIS A 50 3.96 15.53 -2.36
CA HIS A 50 5.22 16.29 -2.48
C HIS A 50 6.39 15.50 -3.09
N VAL A 51 6.17 14.22 -3.45
CA VAL A 51 7.16 13.39 -4.15
C VAL A 51 6.57 12.88 -5.46
N PRO A 52 6.46 13.76 -6.48
CA PRO A 52 5.80 13.43 -7.75
C PRO A 52 6.49 12.27 -8.49
N GLU A 53 7.78 12.05 -8.28
CA GLU A 53 8.53 10.93 -8.86
C GLU A 53 7.93 9.57 -8.51
N GLN A 54 7.48 9.39 -7.25
CA GLN A 54 6.84 8.14 -6.83
C GLN A 54 5.44 7.95 -7.46
N LEU A 55 4.73 9.04 -7.74
CA LEU A 55 3.44 8.98 -8.45
C LEU A 55 3.64 8.65 -9.93
N LEU A 56 4.71 9.18 -10.55
CA LEU A 56 5.04 8.87 -11.93
C LEU A 56 5.39 7.39 -12.09
N ASP A 57 6.20 6.84 -11.20
CA ASP A 57 6.58 5.42 -11.23
C ASP A 57 5.35 4.50 -11.08
N VAL A 58 4.49 4.80 -10.12
CA VAL A 58 3.24 4.06 -9.87
C VAL A 58 2.24 4.19 -11.04
N THR A 59 2.36 5.23 -11.85
CA THR A 59 1.46 5.50 -12.98
C THR A 59 2.02 4.98 -14.30
N ILE A 60 3.29 5.29 -14.60
CA ILE A 60 3.90 4.98 -15.89
C ILE A 60 4.08 3.48 -16.08
N THR A 61 4.54 2.78 -15.04
CA THR A 61 4.83 1.34 -15.14
C THR A 61 3.59 0.52 -15.54
N PRO A 62 2.42 0.61 -14.85
CA PRO A 62 1.22 -0.12 -15.27
C PRO A 62 0.73 0.27 -16.68
N VAL A 63 0.80 1.56 -17.02
CA VAL A 63 0.40 2.04 -18.35
C VAL A 63 1.27 1.42 -19.43
N MET A 64 2.59 1.42 -19.23
CA MET A 64 3.53 0.79 -20.15
C MET A 64 3.28 -0.71 -20.28
N PHE A 65 3.06 -1.41 -19.17
CA PHE A 65 2.71 -2.84 -19.22
C PHE A 65 1.41 -3.07 -19.99
N LEU A 66 0.35 -2.31 -19.68
CA LEU A 66 -0.94 -2.46 -20.35
C LEU A 66 -0.82 -2.23 -21.87
N LEU A 67 -0.16 -1.15 -22.28
CA LEU A 67 0.05 -0.83 -23.70
C LEU A 67 0.92 -1.88 -24.38
N MET A 68 2.06 -2.22 -23.78
CA MET A 68 2.98 -3.19 -24.35
C MET A 68 2.32 -4.55 -24.54
N PHE A 69 1.67 -5.08 -23.50
CA PHE A 69 1.04 -6.39 -23.61
C PHE A 69 -0.15 -6.38 -24.56
N THR A 70 -1.02 -5.37 -24.50
CA THR A 70 -2.19 -5.27 -25.38
C THR A 70 -1.80 -5.20 -26.86
N TYR A 71 -0.84 -4.37 -27.22
CA TYR A 71 -0.50 -4.17 -28.65
C TYR A 71 0.55 -5.15 -29.16
N LEU A 72 1.48 -5.60 -28.31
CA LEU A 72 2.54 -6.50 -28.75
C LEU A 72 2.06 -7.97 -28.78
N PHE A 73 1.27 -8.37 -27.78
CA PHE A 73 0.84 -9.76 -27.61
C PHE A 73 -0.63 -10.00 -27.97
N GLY A 74 -1.47 -8.95 -28.03
CA GLY A 74 -2.92 -9.10 -28.24
C GLY A 74 -3.28 -9.89 -29.49
N GLY A 75 -2.61 -9.61 -30.60
CA GLY A 75 -2.84 -10.34 -31.85
C GLY A 75 -2.37 -11.80 -31.82
N ALA A 76 -1.31 -12.09 -31.09
CA ALA A 76 -0.73 -13.44 -31.02
C ALA A 76 -1.45 -14.35 -29.99
N VAL A 77 -1.99 -13.78 -28.92
CA VAL A 77 -2.58 -14.54 -27.80
C VAL A 77 -4.10 -14.66 -27.93
N ALA A 78 -4.79 -13.57 -28.29
CA ALA A 78 -6.25 -13.53 -28.30
C ALA A 78 -6.86 -13.17 -29.67
N GLY A 79 -6.04 -13.16 -30.73
CA GLY A 79 -6.52 -12.84 -32.08
C GLY A 79 -6.73 -11.35 -32.33
N SER A 80 -6.97 -10.53 -31.32
CA SER A 80 -7.11 -9.08 -31.44
C SER A 80 -6.62 -8.34 -30.18
N ALA A 81 -6.20 -7.07 -30.36
CA ALA A 81 -5.78 -6.24 -29.23
C ALA A 81 -6.93 -5.92 -28.27
N SER A 82 -8.15 -5.76 -28.80
CA SER A 82 -9.33 -5.45 -27.95
C SER A 82 -9.77 -6.64 -27.10
N GLU A 83 -9.70 -7.84 -27.64
CA GLU A 83 -10.06 -9.04 -26.93
C GLU A 83 -9.04 -9.37 -25.82
N TYR A 84 -7.77 -9.21 -26.12
CA TYR A 84 -6.72 -9.37 -25.13
C TYR A 84 -6.74 -8.27 -24.05
N LEU A 85 -7.13 -7.03 -24.39
CA LEU A 85 -7.31 -5.96 -23.42
C LEU A 85 -8.35 -6.34 -22.35
N ASN A 86 -9.46 -6.94 -22.76
CA ASN A 86 -10.49 -7.38 -21.82
C ASN A 86 -9.96 -8.45 -20.86
N TYR A 87 -9.14 -9.36 -21.35
CA TYR A 87 -8.53 -10.41 -20.52
C TYR A 87 -7.46 -9.86 -19.57
N ILE A 88 -6.56 -9.01 -20.07
CA ILE A 88 -5.35 -8.62 -19.35
C ILE A 88 -5.58 -7.48 -18.34
N LEU A 89 -6.56 -6.60 -18.57
CA LEU A 89 -6.75 -5.40 -17.75
C LEU A 89 -6.99 -5.72 -16.25
N PRO A 90 -7.85 -6.69 -15.87
CA PRO A 90 -8.01 -7.06 -14.45
C PRO A 90 -6.70 -7.55 -13.83
N GLY A 91 -5.92 -8.32 -14.56
CA GLY A 91 -4.61 -8.82 -14.13
C GLY A 91 -3.58 -7.70 -13.94
N VAL A 92 -3.49 -6.76 -14.90
CA VAL A 92 -2.60 -5.59 -14.78
C VAL A 92 -3.04 -4.66 -13.66
N LEU A 93 -4.34 -4.53 -13.41
CA LEU A 93 -4.87 -3.80 -12.25
C LEU A 93 -4.35 -4.40 -10.95
N VAL A 94 -4.46 -5.70 -10.77
CA VAL A 94 -3.94 -6.42 -9.60
C VAL A 94 -2.42 -6.21 -9.49
N MET A 95 -1.68 -6.52 -10.55
CA MET A 95 -0.21 -6.39 -10.57
C MET A 95 0.25 -4.98 -10.19
N SER A 96 -0.34 -3.95 -10.76
CA SER A 96 0.06 -2.55 -10.53
C SER A 96 -0.08 -2.14 -9.06
N VAL A 97 -1.18 -2.54 -8.42
CA VAL A 97 -1.42 -2.21 -7.02
C VAL A 97 -0.54 -3.06 -6.10
N LEU A 98 -0.39 -4.36 -6.39
CA LEU A 98 0.47 -5.26 -5.60
C LEU A 98 1.93 -4.82 -5.60
N PHE A 99 2.49 -4.43 -6.74
CA PHE A 99 3.88 -3.96 -6.82
C PHE A 99 4.09 -2.68 -5.99
N THR A 100 3.07 -1.84 -5.91
CA THR A 100 3.11 -0.64 -5.07
C THR A 100 3.25 -0.95 -3.58
N THR A 101 2.80 -2.14 -3.12
CA THR A 101 2.87 -2.53 -1.70
C THR A 101 4.30 -2.72 -1.19
N VAL A 102 5.27 -3.04 -2.06
CA VAL A 102 6.68 -3.18 -1.70
C VAL A 102 7.23 -1.88 -1.10
N TYR A 103 6.77 -0.74 -1.61
CA TYR A 103 7.21 0.58 -1.14
C TYR A 103 6.79 0.87 0.31
N SER A 104 5.78 0.20 0.87
CA SER A 104 5.41 0.33 2.28
C SER A 104 6.54 -0.15 3.20
N GLY A 105 7.17 -1.27 2.85
CA GLY A 105 8.34 -1.78 3.57
C GLY A 105 9.57 -0.89 3.40
N VAL A 106 9.81 -0.40 2.19
CA VAL A 106 10.91 0.52 1.88
C VAL A 106 10.76 1.84 2.65
N ALA A 107 9.55 2.38 2.72
CA ALA A 107 9.27 3.62 3.45
C ALA A 107 9.54 3.46 4.95
N LEU A 108 9.07 2.36 5.57
CA LEU A 108 9.34 2.08 6.98
C LEU A 108 10.84 1.91 7.24
N ASN A 109 11.55 1.13 6.44
CA ASN A 109 13.00 0.95 6.59
C ASN A 109 13.76 2.28 6.44
N THR A 110 13.33 3.13 5.51
CA THR A 110 13.89 4.48 5.33
C THR A 110 13.66 5.36 6.57
N ASP A 111 12.48 5.30 7.17
CA ASP A 111 12.18 6.07 8.38
C ASP A 111 12.98 5.54 9.60
N LEU A 112 13.25 4.23 9.66
CA LEU A 112 14.12 3.61 10.67
C LEU A 112 15.58 4.07 10.50
N THR A 113 16.13 3.96 9.30
CA THR A 113 17.54 4.31 9.01
C THR A 113 17.82 5.81 9.18
N LYS A 114 16.80 6.67 9.03
CA LYS A 114 16.89 8.11 9.28
C LYS A 114 16.61 8.51 10.73
N GLY A 115 16.37 7.57 11.65
CA GLY A 115 16.07 7.84 13.06
C GLY A 115 14.74 8.58 13.30
N VAL A 116 13.83 8.57 12.30
CA VAL A 116 12.51 9.23 12.44
C VAL A 116 11.66 8.47 13.45
N VAL A 117 11.78 7.16 13.49
CA VAL A 117 11.04 6.28 14.40
C VAL A 117 11.38 6.58 15.86
N ASP A 118 12.66 6.86 16.18
CA ASP A 118 13.10 7.17 17.54
C ASP A 118 12.49 8.47 18.06
N ARG A 119 12.29 9.45 17.17
CA ARG A 119 11.57 10.69 17.51
C ARG A 119 10.10 10.44 17.84
N PHE A 120 9.44 9.48 17.16
CA PHE A 120 8.05 9.12 17.46
C PHE A 120 7.92 8.36 18.78
N ARG A 121 8.94 7.59 19.17
CA ARG A 121 8.97 6.87 20.45
C ARG A 121 9.00 7.79 21.66
N SER A 122 9.54 8.99 21.52
CA SER A 122 9.55 9.99 22.60
C SER A 122 8.20 10.68 22.80
N LEU A 123 7.26 10.55 21.85
CA LEU A 123 5.93 11.15 21.93
C LEU A 123 4.96 10.30 22.77
N PRO A 124 4.06 10.91 23.55
CA PRO A 124 3.04 10.21 24.34
C PRO A 124 1.86 9.73 23.47
N ILE A 125 2.13 8.98 22.42
CA ILE A 125 1.15 8.47 21.45
C ILE A 125 1.05 6.93 21.53
N TRP A 126 0.01 6.37 20.93
CA TRP A 126 -0.10 4.94 20.73
C TRP A 126 1.03 4.45 19.82
N ARG A 127 1.90 3.57 20.33
CA ARG A 127 3.15 3.16 19.66
C ARG A 127 2.98 2.67 18.22
N PRO A 128 1.94 1.87 17.86
CA PRO A 128 1.70 1.44 16.48
C PRO A 128 1.11 2.53 15.57
N ALA A 129 0.70 3.71 16.09
CA ALA A 129 0.05 4.75 15.29
C ALA A 129 0.84 5.18 14.05
N PRO A 130 2.18 5.36 14.10
CA PRO A 130 2.97 5.70 12.92
C PRO A 130 2.92 4.60 11.84
N LEU A 131 2.94 3.32 12.24
CA LEU A 131 2.85 2.17 11.32
C LEU A 131 1.48 2.11 10.64
N VAL A 132 0.42 2.09 11.45
CA VAL A 132 -0.96 2.03 10.92
C VAL A 132 -1.24 3.26 10.05
N GLY A 133 -0.80 4.44 10.50
CA GLY A 133 -0.98 5.68 9.75
C GLY A 133 -0.24 5.68 8.41
N SER A 134 1.01 5.18 8.34
CA SER A 134 1.73 5.09 7.07
C SER A 134 1.02 4.16 6.08
N LEU A 135 0.54 3.00 6.52
CA LEU A 135 -0.19 2.06 5.68
C LEU A 135 -1.55 2.61 5.20
N LEU A 136 -2.25 3.39 6.04
CA LEU A 136 -3.44 4.11 5.59
C LEU A 136 -3.10 5.17 4.54
N GLY A 137 -1.97 5.85 4.67
CA GLY A 137 -1.46 6.76 3.64
C GLY A 137 -1.12 6.04 2.33
N ASP A 138 -0.55 4.83 2.42
CA ASP A 138 -0.23 4.00 1.25
C ASP A 138 -1.48 3.52 0.51
N THR A 139 -2.62 3.35 1.21
CA THR A 139 -3.92 3.01 0.59
C THR A 139 -4.33 4.02 -0.49
N VAL A 140 -4.00 5.30 -0.30
CA VAL A 140 -4.25 6.32 -1.34
C VAL A 140 -3.41 6.06 -2.59
N ARG A 141 -2.19 5.59 -2.42
CA ARG A 141 -1.30 5.22 -3.51
C ARG A 141 -1.85 4.02 -4.29
N TYR A 142 -2.43 3.04 -3.59
CA TYR A 142 -3.10 1.89 -4.20
C TYR A 142 -4.32 2.32 -5.02
N LEU A 143 -5.14 3.22 -4.46
CA LEU A 143 -6.29 3.79 -5.16
C LEU A 143 -5.85 4.55 -6.42
N VAL A 144 -4.80 5.35 -6.35
CA VAL A 144 -4.28 6.09 -7.52
C VAL A 144 -3.79 5.11 -8.59
N ALA A 145 -2.94 4.13 -8.22
CA ALA A 145 -2.43 3.12 -9.17
C ALA A 145 -3.56 2.38 -9.88
N GLY A 146 -4.52 1.87 -9.11
CA GLY A 146 -5.65 1.14 -9.67
C GLY A 146 -6.58 2.01 -10.51
N SER A 147 -6.89 3.24 -10.06
CA SER A 147 -7.73 4.17 -10.80
C SER A 147 -7.10 4.59 -12.13
N VAL A 148 -5.79 4.81 -12.15
CA VAL A 148 -5.06 5.11 -13.38
C VAL A 148 -5.09 3.92 -14.35
N THR A 149 -4.85 2.71 -13.85
CA THR A 149 -4.90 1.50 -14.69
C THR A 149 -6.29 1.30 -15.31
N ILE A 150 -7.36 1.43 -14.51
CA ILE A 150 -8.73 1.36 -15.01
C ILE A 150 -9.01 2.49 -16.01
N GLY A 151 -8.60 3.72 -15.69
CA GLY A 151 -8.80 4.89 -16.56
C GLY A 151 -8.15 4.73 -17.92
N VAL A 152 -6.91 4.24 -17.96
CA VAL A 152 -6.21 3.95 -19.22
C VAL A 152 -6.90 2.80 -19.98
N GLY A 153 -7.31 1.74 -19.30
CA GLY A 153 -8.08 0.65 -19.91
C GLY A 153 -9.36 1.15 -20.60
N LEU A 154 -10.11 2.03 -19.92
CA LEU A 154 -11.31 2.65 -20.50
C LEU A 154 -11.00 3.52 -21.73
N LEU A 155 -9.88 4.27 -21.70
CA LEU A 155 -9.42 5.06 -22.85
C LEU A 155 -9.01 4.18 -24.04
N LEU A 156 -8.45 2.99 -23.77
CA LEU A 156 -8.09 2.01 -24.79
C LEU A 156 -9.30 1.23 -25.35
N GLY A 157 -10.49 1.43 -24.80
CA GLY A 157 -11.71 0.83 -25.29
C GLY A 157 -12.27 -0.32 -24.45
N TYR A 158 -11.68 -0.61 -23.29
CA TYR A 158 -12.27 -1.57 -22.34
C TYR A 158 -13.68 -1.18 -21.93
N ARG A 159 -14.58 -2.14 -21.92
CA ARG A 159 -15.98 -1.94 -21.51
C ARG A 159 -16.37 -3.04 -20.53
N PRO A 160 -16.46 -2.73 -19.21
CA PRO A 160 -16.83 -3.71 -18.22
C PRO A 160 -18.31 -4.06 -18.33
N ASP A 161 -18.64 -5.33 -18.38
CA ASP A 161 -20.04 -5.81 -18.43
C ASP A 161 -20.79 -5.52 -17.12
N ALA A 162 -20.09 -5.56 -15.99
CA ALA A 162 -20.67 -5.21 -14.68
C ALA A 162 -20.77 -3.68 -14.44
N GLY A 163 -20.37 -2.85 -15.42
CA GLY A 163 -20.41 -1.40 -15.34
C GLY A 163 -19.51 -0.80 -14.26
N VAL A 164 -19.82 0.45 -13.87
CA VAL A 164 -19.02 1.19 -12.89
C VAL A 164 -19.00 0.52 -11.51
N GLY A 165 -20.11 -0.11 -11.12
CA GLY A 165 -20.23 -0.80 -9.84
C GLY A 165 -19.23 -1.94 -9.69
N GLY A 166 -19.09 -2.76 -10.75
CA GLY A 166 -18.12 -3.85 -10.78
C GLY A 166 -16.67 -3.36 -10.72
N MET A 167 -16.33 -2.29 -11.44
CA MET A 167 -14.98 -1.68 -11.37
C MET A 167 -14.64 -1.16 -9.97
N VAL A 168 -15.59 -0.48 -9.32
CA VAL A 168 -15.38 0.03 -7.95
C VAL A 168 -15.21 -1.12 -6.97
N ALA A 169 -16.03 -2.18 -7.08
CA ALA A 169 -15.91 -3.37 -6.24
C ALA A 169 -14.59 -4.09 -6.46
N ALA A 170 -14.14 -4.25 -7.72
CA ALA A 170 -12.87 -4.83 -8.07
C ALA A 170 -11.70 -4.03 -7.49
N LEU A 171 -11.70 -2.70 -7.66
CA LEU A 171 -10.69 -1.83 -7.07
C LEU A 171 -10.67 -1.92 -5.54
N ALA A 172 -11.83 -1.94 -4.90
CA ALA A 172 -11.92 -2.08 -3.44
C ALA A 172 -11.35 -3.42 -2.95
N LEU A 173 -11.63 -4.51 -3.66
CA LEU A 173 -11.08 -5.84 -3.36
C LEU A 173 -9.56 -5.86 -3.47
N VAL A 174 -9.01 -5.34 -4.57
CA VAL A 174 -7.56 -5.25 -4.81
C VAL A 174 -6.88 -4.39 -3.75
N VAL A 175 -7.46 -3.26 -3.38
CA VAL A 175 -6.94 -2.38 -2.32
C VAL A 175 -6.97 -3.07 -0.96
N ALA A 176 -8.04 -3.79 -0.63
CA ALA A 176 -8.14 -4.53 0.63
C ALA A 176 -7.08 -5.64 0.72
N PHE A 177 -6.88 -6.39 -0.36
CA PHE A 177 -5.83 -7.41 -0.43
C PHE A 177 -4.43 -6.80 -0.31
N SER A 178 -4.18 -5.71 -1.03
CA SER A 178 -2.90 -4.99 -1.00
C SER A 178 -2.59 -4.41 0.37
N PHE A 179 -3.61 -3.95 1.11
CA PHE A 179 -3.44 -3.55 2.50
C PHE A 179 -2.95 -4.72 3.37
N GLY A 180 -3.50 -5.92 3.19
CA GLY A 180 -3.02 -7.13 3.86
C GLY A 180 -1.57 -7.48 3.48
N LEU A 181 -1.26 -7.43 2.19
CA LEU A 181 0.08 -7.72 1.67
C LEU A 181 1.13 -6.70 2.12
N SER A 182 0.76 -5.44 2.28
CA SER A 182 1.67 -4.38 2.74
C SER A 182 2.26 -4.66 4.13
N TRP A 183 1.56 -5.38 5.00
CA TRP A 183 2.09 -5.81 6.29
C TRP A 183 3.25 -6.81 6.15
N VAL A 184 3.24 -7.66 5.12
CA VAL A 184 4.36 -8.56 4.81
C VAL A 184 5.61 -7.74 4.50
N PHE A 185 5.50 -6.76 3.58
CA PHE A 185 6.63 -5.91 3.22
C PHE A 185 7.06 -4.99 4.35
N THR A 186 6.12 -4.52 5.18
CA THR A 186 6.44 -3.76 6.40
C THR A 186 7.25 -4.60 7.39
N THR A 187 6.93 -5.91 7.51
CA THR A 187 7.75 -6.85 8.29
C THR A 187 9.16 -6.98 7.73
N LEU A 188 9.30 -7.13 6.40
CA LEU A 188 10.61 -7.15 5.74
C LEU A 188 11.38 -5.84 5.97
N GLY A 189 10.67 -4.71 5.99
CA GLY A 189 11.23 -3.40 6.31
C GLY A 189 11.86 -3.31 7.71
N LEU A 190 11.35 -4.07 8.68
CA LEU A 190 11.95 -4.18 10.02
C LEU A 190 13.12 -5.16 10.09
N LEU A 191 13.13 -6.19 9.26
CA LEU A 191 14.11 -7.27 9.31
C LEU A 191 15.39 -6.95 8.52
N LEU A 192 15.27 -6.17 7.45
CA LEU A 192 16.38 -5.88 6.53
C LEU A 192 17.06 -4.56 6.89
N ARG A 193 18.38 -4.48 6.59
CA ARG A 193 19.24 -3.39 7.05
C ARG A 193 19.22 -2.14 6.16
N SER A 194 18.69 -2.23 4.94
CA SER A 194 18.68 -1.09 4.02
C SER A 194 17.42 -1.06 3.15
N PRO A 195 16.96 0.13 2.72
CA PRO A 195 15.80 0.28 1.85
C PRO A 195 15.95 -0.50 0.52
N ASN A 196 17.16 -0.53 -0.04
CA ASN A 196 17.45 -1.28 -1.28
C ASN A 196 17.33 -2.79 -1.06
N ALA A 197 17.75 -3.31 0.09
CA ALA A 197 17.59 -4.72 0.41
C ALA A 197 16.10 -5.09 0.55
N VAL A 198 15.27 -4.22 1.13
CA VAL A 198 13.82 -4.40 1.21
C VAL A 198 13.19 -4.42 -0.17
N MET A 199 13.57 -3.47 -1.02
CA MET A 199 13.08 -3.38 -2.39
C MET A 199 13.42 -4.65 -3.18
N ASN A 200 14.69 -5.06 -3.19
CA ASN A 200 15.13 -6.24 -3.93
C ASN A 200 14.47 -7.53 -3.41
N ALA A 201 14.40 -7.72 -2.09
CA ALA A 201 13.73 -8.89 -1.51
C ALA A 201 12.22 -8.88 -1.80
N GLY A 202 11.57 -7.71 -1.74
CA GLY A 202 10.17 -7.55 -2.06
C GLY A 202 9.86 -7.93 -3.51
N PHE A 203 10.61 -7.37 -4.46
CA PHE A 203 10.42 -7.71 -5.87
C PHE A 203 10.82 -9.15 -6.19
N MET A 204 11.87 -9.69 -5.56
CA MET A 204 12.26 -11.09 -5.71
C MET A 204 11.17 -12.06 -5.27
N GLY A 205 10.33 -11.66 -4.29
CA GLY A 205 9.19 -12.48 -3.85
C GLY A 205 7.94 -12.27 -4.70
N ILE A 206 7.55 -11.01 -4.95
CA ILE A 206 6.27 -10.72 -5.60
C ILE A 206 6.30 -10.96 -7.12
N PHE A 207 7.46 -10.77 -7.76
CA PHE A 207 7.60 -10.90 -9.20
C PHE A 207 7.32 -12.33 -9.70
N PRO A 208 7.94 -13.40 -9.16
CA PRO A 208 7.61 -14.75 -9.54
C PRO A 208 6.14 -15.11 -9.27
N LEU A 209 5.61 -14.70 -8.12
CA LEU A 209 4.20 -14.97 -7.78
C LEU A 209 3.24 -14.32 -8.79
N THR A 210 3.55 -13.11 -9.27
CA THR A 210 2.71 -12.41 -10.25
C THR A 210 2.85 -12.99 -11.64
N PHE A 211 4.08 -13.33 -12.06
CA PHE A 211 4.31 -13.89 -13.41
C PHE A 211 3.90 -15.36 -13.52
N LEU A 212 3.93 -16.10 -12.42
CA LEU A 212 3.37 -17.45 -12.30
C LEU A 212 1.92 -17.41 -11.77
N SER A 213 1.12 -16.53 -12.34
CA SER A 213 -0.31 -16.39 -12.08
C SER A 213 -1.06 -16.25 -13.40
N ASN A 214 -2.37 -16.19 -13.34
CA ASN A 214 -3.25 -15.99 -14.50
C ASN A 214 -3.43 -14.53 -14.94
N VAL A 215 -2.47 -13.66 -14.58
CA VAL A 215 -2.46 -12.25 -15.03
C VAL A 215 -2.33 -12.16 -16.55
N PHE A 216 -1.43 -12.95 -17.15
CA PHE A 216 -1.02 -12.80 -18.54
C PHE A 216 -1.54 -13.91 -19.46
N VAL A 217 -1.75 -15.11 -18.94
CA VAL A 217 -2.08 -16.31 -19.72
C VAL A 217 -3.10 -17.14 -18.96
N ASP A 218 -4.02 -17.75 -19.71
CA ASP A 218 -5.03 -18.65 -19.16
C ASP A 218 -4.36 -19.92 -18.58
N PRO A 219 -4.67 -20.32 -17.34
CA PRO A 219 -4.12 -21.52 -16.70
C PRO A 219 -4.32 -22.79 -17.51
N GLU A 220 -5.44 -22.93 -18.22
CA GLU A 220 -5.77 -24.12 -19.03
C GLU A 220 -4.78 -24.35 -20.18
N THR A 221 -4.03 -23.31 -20.58
CA THR A 221 -3.01 -23.41 -21.64
C THR A 221 -1.64 -23.86 -21.13
N LEU A 222 -1.47 -23.99 -19.80
CA LEU A 222 -0.20 -24.29 -19.16
C LEU A 222 0.00 -25.80 -18.93
N PRO A 223 1.27 -26.30 -18.89
CA PRO A 223 1.54 -27.68 -18.47
C PRO A 223 1.05 -27.95 -17.04
N GLY A 224 0.50 -29.12 -16.76
CA GLY A 224 -0.25 -29.46 -15.54
C GLY A 224 0.42 -29.11 -14.20
N VAL A 225 1.76 -29.13 -14.09
CA VAL A 225 2.46 -28.70 -12.86
C VAL A 225 2.34 -27.20 -12.67
N LEU A 226 2.48 -26.40 -13.75
CA LEU A 226 2.33 -24.94 -13.70
C LEU A 226 0.87 -24.55 -13.51
N GLU A 227 -0.05 -25.23 -14.15
CA GLU A 227 -1.49 -25.06 -13.96
C GLU A 227 -1.88 -25.25 -12.49
N THR A 228 -1.42 -26.34 -11.86
CA THR A 228 -1.69 -26.58 -10.42
C THR A 228 -1.13 -25.45 -9.54
N PHE A 229 0.08 -24.96 -9.82
CA PHE A 229 0.67 -23.87 -9.07
C PHE A 229 -0.12 -22.57 -9.23
N VAL A 230 -0.50 -22.24 -10.47
CA VAL A 230 -1.29 -21.03 -10.77
C VAL A 230 -2.64 -21.08 -10.08
N ASN A 231 -3.33 -22.22 -10.06
CA ASN A 231 -4.64 -22.37 -9.44
C ASN A 231 -4.63 -22.22 -7.91
N VAL A 232 -3.52 -22.52 -7.22
CA VAL A 232 -3.38 -22.31 -5.77
C VAL A 232 -2.73 -20.97 -5.40
N ASN A 233 -2.24 -20.23 -6.38
CA ASN A 233 -1.57 -18.96 -6.17
C ASN A 233 -2.57 -17.89 -5.68
N PRO A 234 -2.35 -17.24 -4.53
CA PRO A 234 -3.26 -16.24 -4.01
C PRO A 234 -3.43 -15.03 -4.93
N ILE A 235 -2.45 -14.74 -5.80
CA ILE A 235 -2.56 -13.67 -6.80
C ILE A 235 -3.53 -14.09 -7.91
N SER A 236 -3.50 -15.35 -8.36
CA SER A 236 -4.45 -15.84 -9.35
C SER A 236 -5.88 -15.78 -8.85
N ILE A 237 -6.12 -16.21 -7.61
CA ILE A 237 -7.45 -16.13 -6.97
C ILE A 237 -7.94 -14.67 -6.91
N LEU A 238 -7.03 -13.73 -6.57
CA LEU A 238 -7.36 -12.31 -6.56
C LEU A 238 -7.69 -11.79 -7.98
N VAL A 239 -6.94 -12.22 -9.00
CA VAL A 239 -7.18 -11.84 -10.41
C VAL A 239 -8.53 -12.37 -10.88
N ASP A 240 -8.87 -13.63 -10.58
CA ASP A 240 -10.15 -14.23 -10.97
C ASP A 240 -11.33 -13.52 -10.30
N ALA A 241 -11.22 -13.25 -8.98
CA ALA A 241 -12.23 -12.48 -8.28
C ALA A 241 -12.38 -11.05 -8.86
N THR A 242 -11.25 -10.42 -9.21
CA THR A 242 -11.23 -9.06 -9.81
C THR A 242 -11.85 -9.07 -11.20
N ARG A 243 -11.48 -10.05 -12.05
CA ARG A 243 -12.05 -10.25 -13.39
C ARG A 243 -13.55 -10.52 -13.31
N GLY A 244 -13.98 -11.45 -12.47
CA GLY A 244 -15.38 -11.75 -12.28
C GLY A 244 -16.21 -10.56 -11.80
N LEU A 245 -15.64 -9.69 -10.92
CA LEU A 245 -16.30 -8.45 -10.50
C LEU A 245 -16.45 -7.43 -11.65
N MET A 246 -15.47 -7.35 -12.54
CA MET A 246 -15.50 -6.41 -13.68
C MET A 246 -16.39 -6.91 -14.81
N GLU A 247 -16.49 -8.22 -15.03
CA GLU A 247 -17.26 -8.86 -16.10
C GLU A 247 -18.67 -9.29 -15.67
N GLY A 248 -19.00 -9.21 -14.37
CA GLY A 248 -20.33 -9.56 -13.85
C GLY A 248 -20.53 -11.05 -13.54
N GLY A 249 -19.46 -11.87 -13.62
CA GLY A 249 -19.47 -13.29 -13.31
C GLY A 249 -18.80 -13.65 -11.97
N ALA A 250 -18.70 -12.71 -11.02
CA ALA A 250 -17.97 -12.91 -9.78
C ALA A 250 -18.53 -14.08 -8.94
N SER A 251 -17.66 -15.07 -8.64
CA SER A 251 -17.94 -16.08 -7.65
C SER A 251 -17.81 -15.50 -6.24
N GLY A 252 -18.86 -15.65 -5.42
CA GLY A 252 -18.78 -15.28 -3.99
C GLY A 252 -17.69 -16.08 -3.25
N GLY A 253 -17.33 -17.26 -3.74
CA GLY A 253 -16.24 -18.08 -3.22
C GLY A 253 -14.88 -17.42 -3.43
N ASP A 254 -14.55 -16.96 -4.63
CA ASP A 254 -13.27 -16.37 -4.96
C ASP A 254 -13.06 -15.04 -4.21
N ILE A 255 -14.10 -14.21 -4.14
CA ILE A 255 -14.09 -12.99 -3.33
C ILE A 255 -13.85 -13.34 -1.85
N GLY A 256 -14.53 -14.36 -1.34
CA GLY A 256 -14.38 -14.83 0.04
C GLY A 256 -12.97 -15.32 0.34
N VAL A 257 -12.34 -16.07 -0.56
CA VAL A 257 -10.97 -16.56 -0.43
C VAL A 257 -9.98 -15.41 -0.52
N ALA A 258 -10.15 -14.47 -1.46
CA ALA A 258 -9.29 -13.30 -1.58
C ALA A 258 -9.33 -12.41 -0.31
N LEU A 259 -10.53 -12.12 0.22
CA LEU A 259 -10.69 -11.35 1.46
C LEU A 259 -10.19 -12.14 2.68
N GLY A 260 -10.42 -13.45 2.75
CA GLY A 260 -9.91 -14.33 3.79
C GLY A 260 -8.39 -14.35 3.82
N THR A 261 -7.74 -14.43 2.65
CA THR A 261 -6.29 -14.33 2.52
C THR A 261 -5.78 -12.96 2.97
N ALA A 262 -6.42 -11.87 2.55
CA ALA A 262 -6.07 -10.51 2.99
C ALA A 262 -6.18 -10.36 4.52
N ALA A 263 -7.26 -10.88 5.12
CA ALA A 263 -7.46 -10.86 6.56
C ALA A 263 -6.42 -11.70 7.30
N ALA A 264 -6.09 -12.89 6.80
CA ALA A 264 -5.06 -13.77 7.36
C ALA A 264 -3.67 -13.10 7.30
N LEU A 265 -3.29 -12.54 6.15
CA LEU A 265 -2.04 -11.78 6.00
C LEU A 265 -1.98 -10.61 7.00
N THR A 266 -3.08 -9.84 7.09
CA THR A 266 -3.16 -8.73 8.05
C THR A 266 -3.02 -9.23 9.48
N ALA A 267 -3.77 -10.25 9.90
CA ALA A 267 -3.75 -10.75 11.27
C ALA A 267 -2.36 -11.28 11.68
N VAL A 268 -1.73 -12.06 10.82
CA VAL A 268 -0.41 -12.66 11.07
C VAL A 268 0.68 -11.60 11.06
N PHE A 269 0.78 -10.84 9.97
CA PHE A 269 1.91 -9.93 9.77
C PHE A 269 1.76 -8.62 10.53
N ALA A 270 0.56 -8.10 10.78
CA ALA A 270 0.37 -6.94 11.65
C ALA A 270 0.79 -7.26 13.08
N THR A 271 0.43 -8.47 13.57
CA THR A 271 0.86 -8.93 14.90
C THR A 271 2.38 -9.09 14.96
N LEU A 272 2.99 -9.71 13.96
CA LEU A 272 4.43 -9.91 13.87
C LEU A 272 5.18 -8.57 13.77
N THR A 273 4.75 -7.70 12.85
CA THR A 273 5.31 -6.35 12.67
C THR A 273 5.24 -5.54 13.96
N THR A 274 4.10 -5.54 14.64
CA THR A 274 3.93 -4.80 15.89
C THR A 274 4.85 -5.32 16.98
N ARG A 275 5.00 -6.64 17.10
CA ARG A 275 5.94 -7.25 18.06
C ARG A 275 7.39 -6.91 17.75
N LEU A 276 7.80 -6.98 16.51
CA LEU A 276 9.15 -6.60 16.08
C LEU A 276 9.41 -5.11 16.30
N TYR A 277 8.46 -4.26 15.94
CA TYR A 277 8.56 -2.81 16.13
C TYR A 277 8.71 -2.38 17.60
N HIS A 278 8.17 -3.17 18.54
CA HIS A 278 8.37 -2.93 19.97
C HIS A 278 9.77 -3.34 20.46
N ARG A 279 10.44 -4.24 19.75
CA ARG A 279 11.78 -4.75 20.12
C ARG A 279 12.92 -4.01 19.42
N ALA A 280 12.67 -3.49 18.23
CA ALA A 280 13.60 -2.65 17.47
C ALA A 280 13.67 -1.22 18.02
#